data_68b495063fda00cf1ebe7b980e3039aa
#
_entry.id   68b495063fda00cf1ebe7b980e3039aa
#
_cell.length_a   1.000
_cell.length_b   1.000
_cell.length_c   1.000
_cell.angle_alpha   90.00
_cell.angle_beta   90.00
_cell.angle_gamma   90.00
#
_symmetry.space_group_name_H-M   'P 1'
#
loop_
_entity.id
_entity.type
_entity.pdbx_description
1 polymer ?
#
loop_
_entity_poly.entity_id
_entity_poly.type
_entity_poly.pdbx_seq_one_letter_code
_entity_poly.pdbx_strand_id
1 'polypeptide(L)'
;MKPILKEIDISLPQEKGDSSDYLRGDRNNVRWIIRKEYLSQGFEKLISEVDSYMEQGEIIKDEAGHKIVSLNFNDETFIIKKYQIKGLGHYLKKLFSQTRALTAWKACHWFNAAGIKTFNIVSVIERYNAFTTTDSYLISSLLPGHRLDKVDIDEQQKYLIANRVSSFFKKLRWIGFNHGDSKSSNFNFHQGKLFVFDLDSAKRRFLSFRIKNKILRDQKRILKSFGREKSTREALIKRFH
;
A
#
# COMPACT_ATOMS: atom_id res chain seq x y z
N MET A 1 -9.46 21.09 -24.22
CA MET A 1 -10.50 20.06 -24.05
C MET A 1 -10.47 19.60 -22.60
N LYS A 2 -11.54 19.80 -21.82
CA LYS A 2 -11.58 19.34 -20.41
C LYS A 2 -11.53 17.82 -20.36
N PRO A 3 -10.73 17.19 -19.49
CA PRO A 3 -10.75 15.73 -19.31
C PRO A 3 -12.18 15.30 -18.92
N ILE A 4 -12.63 14.17 -19.47
CA ILE A 4 -13.90 13.58 -19.07
C ILE A 4 -13.64 12.90 -17.72
N LEU A 5 -13.91 13.65 -16.64
CA LEU A 5 -13.87 13.13 -15.28
C LEU A 5 -15.18 12.36 -15.05
N LYS A 6 -15.10 11.05 -14.83
CA LYS A 6 -16.22 10.23 -14.39
C LYS A 6 -16.11 9.99 -12.89
N GLU A 7 -17.15 10.27 -12.14
CA GLU A 7 -17.26 9.87 -10.74
C GLU A 7 -17.15 8.35 -10.62
N ILE A 8 -16.41 7.91 -9.61
CA ILE A 8 -16.16 6.48 -9.42
C ILE A 8 -17.29 5.92 -8.56
N ASP A 9 -18.11 5.09 -9.15
CA ASP A 9 -18.90 4.12 -8.39
C ASP A 9 -17.96 2.94 -8.03
N ILE A 10 -17.41 2.98 -6.83
CA ILE A 10 -16.60 1.89 -6.31
C ILE A 10 -17.52 1.06 -5.44
N SER A 11 -17.80 -0.18 -5.85
CA SER A 11 -18.37 -1.21 -4.98
C SER A 11 -17.33 -1.69 -3.94
N LEU A 12 -16.72 -0.73 -3.23
CA LEU A 12 -15.98 -0.96 -2.00
C LEU A 12 -17.01 -1.14 -0.88
N PRO A 13 -16.63 -1.76 0.27
CA PRO A 13 -17.52 -1.76 1.41
C PRO A 13 -17.94 -0.31 1.64
N GLN A 14 -19.25 -0.07 1.53
CA GLN A 14 -19.80 1.23 1.80
C GLN A 14 -19.51 1.58 3.27
N GLU A 15 -18.39 2.23 3.50
CA GLU A 15 -18.35 3.17 4.58
C GLU A 15 -19.28 4.31 4.18
N LYS A 16 -20.12 4.73 5.09
CA LYS A 16 -20.86 5.98 5.04
C LYS A 16 -19.88 7.17 5.06
N GLY A 17 -19.09 7.30 4.04
CA GLY A 17 -18.08 8.29 3.77
C GLY A 17 -17.80 8.22 2.29
N ASP A 18 -18.57 8.96 1.57
CA ASP A 18 -18.39 9.46 0.21
C ASP A 18 -17.43 8.67 -0.72
N SER A 19 -18.02 7.87 -1.63
CA SER A 19 -17.41 7.57 -2.94
C SER A 19 -17.05 8.85 -3.72
N SER A 20 -17.37 10.02 -3.16
CA SER A 20 -17.10 11.37 -3.65
C SER A 20 -15.64 11.81 -3.53
N ASP A 21 -14.77 11.14 -2.73
CA ASP A 21 -13.43 11.64 -2.43
C ASP A 21 -12.41 11.44 -3.57
N TYR A 22 -12.73 10.65 -4.58
CA TYR A 22 -11.84 10.32 -5.67
C TYR A 22 -12.44 10.64 -7.03
N LEU A 23 -11.59 11.12 -7.93
CA LEU A 23 -11.88 11.29 -9.35
C LEU A 23 -11.09 10.29 -10.17
N ARG A 24 -11.64 9.88 -11.30
CA ARG A 24 -10.99 9.03 -12.27
C ARG A 24 -10.91 9.74 -13.61
N GLY A 25 -9.76 9.62 -14.27
CA GLY A 25 -9.58 10.09 -15.62
C GLY A 25 -8.86 9.05 -16.48
N ASP A 26 -9.01 9.21 -17.79
CA ASP A 26 -8.34 8.41 -18.81
C ASP A 26 -8.03 9.32 -20.00
N ARG A 27 -6.74 9.49 -20.32
CA ARG A 27 -6.28 10.33 -21.43
C ARG A 27 -4.89 9.92 -21.89
N ASN A 28 -4.66 9.87 -23.20
CA ASN A 28 -3.35 9.62 -23.81
C ASN A 28 -2.67 8.35 -23.27
N ASN A 29 -3.41 7.25 -23.20
CA ASN A 29 -2.93 5.96 -22.67
C ASN A 29 -2.48 6.00 -21.20
N VAL A 30 -2.97 6.98 -20.45
CA VAL A 30 -2.77 7.12 -19.00
C VAL A 30 -4.12 7.13 -18.32
N ARG A 31 -4.34 6.16 -17.43
CA ARG A 31 -5.50 6.08 -16.55
C ARG A 31 -5.08 6.44 -15.15
N TRP A 32 -5.89 7.24 -14.45
CA TRP A 32 -5.58 7.62 -13.06
C TRP A 32 -6.81 7.63 -12.17
N ILE A 33 -6.54 7.50 -10.87
CA ILE A 33 -7.46 7.73 -9.77
C ILE A 33 -6.76 8.74 -8.88
N ILE A 34 -7.42 9.85 -8.51
CA ILE A 34 -6.85 10.88 -7.65
C ILE A 34 -7.85 11.32 -6.59
N ARG A 35 -7.39 11.62 -5.39
CA ARG A 35 -8.21 12.29 -4.39
C ARG A 35 -8.55 13.70 -4.84
N LYS A 36 -9.82 14.09 -4.66
CA LYS A 36 -10.33 15.41 -5.09
C LYS A 36 -9.54 16.58 -4.50
N GLU A 37 -9.13 16.47 -3.24
CA GLU A 37 -8.36 17.51 -2.55
C GLU A 37 -7.01 17.83 -3.20
N TYR A 38 -6.44 16.88 -3.94
CA TYR A 38 -5.19 17.06 -4.67
C TYR A 38 -5.37 17.44 -6.13
N LEU A 39 -6.62 17.59 -6.61
CA LEU A 39 -6.86 17.95 -7.99
C LEU A 39 -6.53 19.44 -8.23
N SER A 40 -5.40 19.68 -8.84
CA SER A 40 -4.91 21.00 -9.25
C SER A 40 -4.17 20.87 -10.57
N GLN A 41 -3.96 21.98 -11.27
CA GLN A 41 -3.16 21.99 -12.51
C GLN A 41 -1.75 21.41 -12.31
N GLY A 42 -1.11 21.71 -11.18
CA GLY A 42 0.20 21.16 -10.85
C GLY A 42 0.16 19.64 -10.70
N PHE A 43 -0.86 19.10 -10.04
CA PHE A 43 -0.99 17.66 -9.86
C PHE A 43 -1.40 16.93 -11.14
N GLU A 44 -2.21 17.54 -12.00
CA GLU A 44 -2.50 17.02 -13.34
C GLU A 44 -1.22 16.90 -14.18
N LYS A 45 -0.32 17.87 -14.09
CA LYS A 45 0.99 17.82 -14.74
C LYS A 45 1.84 16.70 -14.15
N LEU A 46 1.90 16.55 -12.83
CA LEU A 46 2.61 15.45 -12.16
C LEU A 46 2.10 14.08 -12.64
N ILE A 47 0.79 13.88 -12.77
CA ILE A 47 0.19 12.64 -13.28
C ILE A 47 0.65 12.34 -14.71
N SER A 48 0.62 13.35 -15.58
CA SER A 48 0.97 13.18 -17.00
C SER A 48 2.48 12.92 -17.20
N GLU A 49 3.31 13.55 -16.36
CA GLU A 49 4.78 13.52 -16.47
C GLU A 49 5.44 12.79 -15.28
N VAL A 50 4.78 11.80 -14.70
CA VAL A 50 5.19 11.16 -13.45
C VAL A 50 6.63 10.62 -13.46
N ASP A 51 7.13 10.14 -14.59
CA ASP A 51 8.52 9.68 -14.70
C ASP A 51 9.51 10.83 -14.55
N SER A 52 9.27 11.97 -15.20
CA SER A 52 10.12 13.15 -15.09
C SER A 52 10.16 13.69 -13.65
N TYR A 53 9.01 13.67 -12.95
CA TYR A 53 8.98 14.02 -11.53
C TYR A 53 9.72 13.00 -10.65
N MET A 54 9.66 11.71 -11.00
CA MET A 54 10.45 10.69 -10.28
C MET A 54 11.96 10.83 -10.48
N GLU A 55 12.41 11.42 -11.58
CA GLU A 55 13.84 11.73 -11.80
C GLU A 55 14.33 12.88 -10.93
N GLN A 56 13.45 13.79 -10.54
CA GLN A 56 13.74 14.93 -9.66
C GLN A 56 13.68 14.56 -8.16
N GLY A 57 13.05 13.43 -7.83
CA GLY A 57 12.88 12.97 -6.45
C GLY A 57 14.13 12.28 -5.89
N GLU A 58 14.23 12.25 -4.56
CA GLU A 58 15.24 11.49 -3.85
C GLU A 58 14.96 9.99 -3.94
N ILE A 59 15.94 9.22 -4.41
CA ILE A 59 15.78 7.76 -4.57
C ILE A 59 15.84 7.09 -3.20
N ILE A 60 14.71 6.50 -2.75
CA ILE A 60 14.66 5.65 -1.55
C ILE A 60 15.05 4.21 -1.90
N LYS A 61 14.65 3.73 -3.08
CA LYS A 61 14.90 2.37 -3.53
C LYS A 61 14.85 2.29 -5.05
N ASP A 62 15.83 1.61 -5.64
CA ASP A 62 15.84 1.28 -7.07
C ASP A 62 16.29 -0.18 -7.24
N GLU A 63 15.33 -1.06 -7.46
CA GLU A 63 15.56 -2.48 -7.69
C GLU A 63 14.82 -2.94 -8.94
N ALA A 64 15.21 -4.10 -9.47
CA ALA A 64 14.63 -4.65 -10.69
C ALA A 64 13.08 -4.75 -10.60
N GLY A 65 12.38 -3.86 -11.31
CA GLY A 65 10.91 -3.80 -11.37
C GLY A 65 10.24 -2.93 -10.30
N HIS A 66 11.02 -2.25 -9.43
CA HIS A 66 10.51 -1.34 -8.41
C HIS A 66 11.42 -0.13 -8.24
N LYS A 67 10.88 1.05 -8.45
CA LYS A 67 11.55 2.31 -8.09
C LYS A 67 10.67 3.06 -7.10
N ILE A 68 11.27 3.53 -6.01
CA ILE A 68 10.58 4.34 -4.99
C ILE A 68 11.37 5.62 -4.82
N VAL A 69 10.69 6.73 -4.92
CA VAL A 69 11.27 8.05 -4.71
C VAL A 69 10.47 8.84 -3.68
N SER A 70 11.15 9.72 -2.96
CA SER A 70 10.56 10.79 -2.18
C SER A 70 10.56 12.06 -3.02
N LEU A 71 9.41 12.69 -3.18
CA LEU A 71 9.24 13.91 -3.96
C LEU A 71 8.61 14.99 -3.07
N ASN A 72 9.29 16.15 -2.98
CA ASN A 72 8.70 17.34 -2.41
C ASN A 72 7.94 18.10 -3.52
N PHE A 73 6.64 18.30 -3.31
CA PHE A 73 5.77 18.95 -4.26
C PHE A 73 4.71 19.77 -3.53
N ASN A 74 4.61 21.06 -3.81
CA ASN A 74 3.68 22.00 -3.15
C ASN A 74 3.78 21.94 -1.61
N ASP A 75 5.00 22.02 -1.08
CA ASP A 75 5.32 21.99 0.37
C ASP A 75 4.94 20.70 1.10
N GLU A 76 4.53 19.67 0.36
CA GLU A 76 4.25 18.34 0.91
C GLU A 76 5.25 17.30 0.36
N THR A 77 5.57 16.29 1.19
CA THR A 77 6.41 15.18 0.78
C THR A 77 5.55 13.97 0.39
N PHE A 78 5.71 13.53 -0.85
CA PHE A 78 5.04 12.35 -1.40
C PHE A 78 6.02 11.21 -1.63
N ILE A 79 5.53 9.99 -1.47
CA ILE A 79 6.23 8.79 -1.87
C ILE A 79 5.62 8.28 -3.16
N ILE A 80 6.42 8.20 -4.22
CA ILE A 80 6.02 7.67 -5.52
C ILE A 80 6.66 6.29 -5.70
N LYS A 81 5.83 5.27 -5.83
CA LYS A 81 6.27 3.89 -6.08
C LYS A 81 5.89 3.46 -7.49
N LYS A 82 6.88 3.22 -8.34
CA LYS A 82 6.72 2.71 -9.71
C LYS A 82 6.83 1.19 -9.70
N TYR A 83 5.91 0.54 -10.39
CA TYR A 83 5.90 -0.89 -10.67
C TYR A 83 6.00 -1.12 -12.17
N GLN A 84 7.10 -1.71 -12.61
CA GLN A 84 7.31 -2.06 -14.01
C GLN A 84 6.90 -3.50 -14.28
N ILE A 85 6.33 -3.74 -15.45
CA ILE A 85 6.04 -5.09 -15.94
C ILE A 85 7.22 -5.54 -16.78
N LYS A 86 8.07 -6.43 -16.26
CA LYS A 86 9.21 -7.00 -16.99
C LYS A 86 8.93 -8.45 -17.41
N GLY A 87 9.11 -8.76 -18.70
CA GLY A 87 9.17 -10.12 -19.26
C GLY A 87 7.87 -10.69 -19.83
N LEU A 88 8.00 -11.43 -20.95
CA LEU A 88 6.91 -12.05 -21.73
C LEU A 88 6.07 -13.07 -20.92
N GLY A 89 6.66 -13.83 -20.02
CA GLY A 89 5.95 -14.80 -19.17
C GLY A 89 5.05 -14.17 -18.12
N HIS A 90 5.31 -12.90 -17.74
CA HIS A 90 4.45 -12.11 -16.88
C HIS A 90 3.29 -11.45 -17.64
N TYR A 91 3.44 -11.28 -18.92
CA TYR A 91 2.48 -10.62 -19.81
C TYR A 91 1.14 -11.37 -19.85
N LEU A 92 1.18 -12.67 -20.10
CA LEU A 92 -0.03 -13.52 -20.22
C LEU A 92 -0.79 -13.67 -18.88
N LYS A 93 -0.10 -13.71 -17.75
CA LYS A 93 -0.74 -13.75 -16.41
C LYS A 93 -1.37 -12.42 -16.01
N LYS A 94 -0.95 -11.31 -16.60
CA LYS A 94 -1.40 -9.95 -16.25
C LYS A 94 -2.49 -9.38 -17.13
N LEU A 95 -2.78 -9.96 -18.29
CA LEU A 95 -3.92 -9.55 -19.11
C LEU A 95 -5.24 -9.52 -18.34
N PHE A 96 -5.36 -10.33 -17.28
CA PHE A 96 -6.56 -10.45 -16.44
C PHE A 96 -6.33 -10.08 -14.95
N SER A 97 -5.16 -9.57 -14.58
CA SER A 97 -4.86 -9.23 -13.18
C SER A 97 -4.75 -7.72 -12.98
N GLN A 98 -5.27 -7.25 -11.83
CA GLN A 98 -5.11 -5.87 -11.42
C GLN A 98 -3.63 -5.52 -11.23
N THR A 99 -3.26 -4.26 -11.50
CA THR A 99 -1.91 -3.77 -11.23
C THR A 99 -1.59 -3.78 -9.74
N ARG A 100 -0.31 -3.77 -9.41
CA ARG A 100 0.13 -3.72 -8.01
C ARG A 100 -0.28 -2.41 -7.32
N ALA A 101 -0.23 -1.28 -8.05
CA ALA A 101 -0.69 0.01 -7.55
C ALA A 101 -2.18 -0.02 -7.19
N LEU A 102 -3.04 -0.54 -8.10
CA LEU A 102 -4.47 -0.67 -7.86
C LEU A 102 -4.78 -1.68 -6.74
N THR A 103 -4.00 -2.76 -6.64
CA THR A 103 -4.11 -3.74 -5.54
C THR A 103 -3.82 -3.08 -4.19
N ALA A 104 -2.75 -2.29 -4.09
CA ALA A 104 -2.38 -1.57 -2.88
C ALA A 104 -3.47 -0.53 -2.51
N TRP A 105 -3.99 0.21 -3.49
CA TRP A 105 -5.06 1.18 -3.29
C TRP A 105 -6.33 0.53 -2.71
N LYS A 106 -6.80 -0.56 -3.30
CA LYS A 106 -7.97 -1.31 -2.78
C LYS A 106 -7.73 -1.86 -1.38
N ALA A 107 -6.55 -2.46 -1.14
CA ALA A 107 -6.21 -2.99 0.17
C ALA A 107 -6.16 -1.90 1.24
N CYS A 108 -5.62 -0.71 0.91
CA CYS A 108 -5.58 0.44 1.80
C CYS A 108 -6.99 0.86 2.26
N HIS A 109 -7.95 0.95 1.34
CA HIS A 109 -9.33 1.27 1.69
C HIS A 109 -9.96 0.22 2.62
N TRP A 110 -9.80 -1.07 2.30
CA TRP A 110 -10.29 -2.15 3.17
C TRP A 110 -9.67 -2.14 4.55
N PHE A 111 -8.36 -1.85 4.63
CA PHE A 111 -7.64 -1.82 5.90
C PHE A 111 -8.08 -0.62 6.73
N ASN A 112 -8.18 0.56 6.14
CA ASN A 112 -8.67 1.76 6.84
C ASN A 112 -10.10 1.56 7.36
N ALA A 113 -10.99 0.97 6.55
CA ALA A 113 -12.36 0.62 6.94
C ALA A 113 -12.39 -0.34 8.16
N ALA A 114 -11.44 -1.25 8.26
CA ALA A 114 -11.27 -2.12 9.42
C ALA A 114 -10.53 -1.45 10.60
N GLY A 115 -10.23 -0.15 10.52
CA GLY A 115 -9.46 0.58 11.52
C GLY A 115 -8.01 0.13 11.63
N ILE A 116 -7.44 -0.43 10.53
CA ILE A 116 -6.00 -0.68 10.37
C ILE A 116 -5.41 0.57 9.73
N LYS A 117 -4.51 1.24 10.44
CA LYS A 117 -3.88 2.47 9.91
C LYS A 117 -2.90 2.13 8.79
N THR A 118 -3.04 2.84 7.68
CA THR A 118 -2.16 2.73 6.51
C THR A 118 -1.74 4.14 6.05
N PHE A 119 -1.01 4.21 4.95
CA PHE A 119 -0.68 5.48 4.29
C PHE A 119 -1.90 6.07 3.57
N ASN A 120 -1.94 7.39 3.44
CA ASN A 120 -2.92 8.05 2.59
C ASN A 120 -2.49 7.93 1.14
N ILE A 121 -3.31 7.28 0.32
CA ILE A 121 -3.08 7.24 -1.12
C ILE A 121 -3.67 8.49 -1.74
N VAL A 122 -2.83 9.20 -2.47
CA VAL A 122 -3.17 10.42 -3.19
C VAL A 122 -3.62 10.10 -4.61
N SER A 123 -2.85 9.24 -5.30
CA SER A 123 -3.17 8.86 -6.67
C SER A 123 -2.67 7.46 -7.01
N VAL A 124 -3.39 6.82 -7.93
CA VAL A 124 -2.95 5.64 -8.69
C VAL A 124 -2.90 6.03 -10.15
N ILE A 125 -1.79 5.71 -10.82
CA ILE A 125 -1.61 5.97 -12.25
C ILE A 125 -1.29 4.65 -12.93
N GLU A 126 -1.93 4.37 -14.05
CA GLU A 126 -1.66 3.21 -14.90
C GLU A 126 -1.37 3.68 -16.32
N ARG A 127 -0.21 3.33 -16.85
CA ARG A 127 0.10 3.50 -18.26
C ARG A 127 -0.20 2.22 -19.01
N TYR A 128 -0.81 2.33 -20.15
CA TYR A 128 -1.19 1.18 -20.95
C TYR A 128 -0.90 1.43 -22.43
N ASN A 129 -0.76 0.34 -23.17
CA ASN A 129 -0.72 0.33 -24.65
C ASN A 129 -1.99 -0.37 -25.16
N ALA A 130 -2.07 -0.62 -26.48
CA ALA A 130 -3.21 -1.29 -27.10
C ALA A 130 -3.57 -2.65 -26.49
N PHE A 131 -2.63 -3.32 -25.81
CA PHE A 131 -2.80 -4.69 -25.34
C PHE A 131 -2.81 -4.84 -23.81
N THR A 132 -2.09 -3.97 -23.06
CA THR A 132 -1.93 -4.15 -21.62
C THR A 132 -1.42 -2.91 -20.91
N THR A 133 -1.53 -2.91 -19.58
CA THR A 133 -0.84 -1.94 -18.70
C THR A 133 0.66 -2.22 -18.70
N THR A 134 1.48 -1.22 -19.00
CA THR A 134 2.94 -1.29 -19.03
C THR A 134 3.57 -0.96 -17.68
N ASP A 135 3.12 0.12 -17.07
CA ASP A 135 3.60 0.62 -15.79
C ASP A 135 2.43 1.01 -14.90
N SER A 136 2.63 0.94 -13.60
CA SER A 136 1.69 1.52 -12.65
C SER A 136 2.42 2.23 -11.53
N TYR A 137 1.83 3.32 -11.03
CA TYR A 137 2.41 4.18 -10.00
C TYR A 137 1.42 4.35 -8.87
N LEU A 138 1.95 4.39 -7.66
CA LEU A 138 1.22 4.70 -6.46
C LEU A 138 1.84 5.95 -5.84
N ILE A 139 1.06 7.00 -5.70
CA ILE A 139 1.46 8.22 -5.00
C ILE A 139 0.77 8.23 -3.65
N SER A 140 1.54 8.40 -2.60
CA SER A 140 1.02 8.43 -1.22
C SER A 140 1.73 9.49 -0.39
N SER A 141 1.10 9.91 0.71
CA SER A 141 1.77 10.72 1.72
C SER A 141 2.86 9.92 2.43
N LEU A 142 3.82 10.64 3.01
CA LEU A 142 4.82 10.04 3.89
C LEU A 142 4.16 9.50 5.16
N LEU A 143 4.54 8.30 5.59
CA LEU A 143 4.06 7.70 6.83
C LEU A 143 4.82 8.28 8.03
N PRO A 144 4.13 8.59 9.14
CA PRO A 144 4.79 9.02 10.36
C PRO A 144 5.52 7.88 11.05
N GLY A 145 6.50 8.24 11.89
CA GLY A 145 7.21 7.32 12.76
C GLY A 145 8.34 6.55 12.09
N HIS A 146 8.80 5.51 12.77
CA HIS A 146 9.95 4.72 12.34
C HIS A 146 9.54 3.28 12.06
N ARG A 147 10.25 2.64 11.13
CA ARG A 147 10.05 1.24 10.80
C ARG A 147 10.39 0.34 11.99
N LEU A 148 9.59 -0.71 12.21
CA LEU A 148 9.80 -1.63 13.33
C LEU A 148 11.17 -2.36 13.32
N ASP A 149 11.79 -2.49 12.16
CA ASP A 149 13.13 -3.09 12.05
C ASP A 149 14.28 -2.10 12.34
N LYS A 150 13.95 -0.81 12.58
CA LYS A 150 14.92 0.25 12.87
C LYS A 150 14.67 0.98 14.19
N VAL A 151 13.58 0.67 14.87
CA VAL A 151 13.24 1.27 16.17
C VAL A 151 13.99 0.53 17.26
N ASP A 152 14.66 1.28 18.13
CA ASP A 152 15.07 0.76 19.42
C ASP A 152 13.84 0.64 20.31
N ILE A 153 13.50 -0.58 20.71
CA ILE A 153 12.21 -0.92 21.34
C ILE A 153 12.48 -1.23 22.81
N ASP A 154 12.01 -0.36 23.72
CA ASP A 154 12.02 -0.62 25.15
C ASP A 154 11.02 -1.71 25.57
N GLU A 155 11.11 -2.19 26.82
CA GLU A 155 10.26 -3.28 27.29
C GLU A 155 8.76 -2.95 27.26
N GLN A 156 8.35 -1.72 27.55
CA GLN A 156 6.94 -1.31 27.52
C GLN A 156 6.43 -1.26 26.08
N GLN A 157 7.24 -0.74 25.17
CA GLN A 157 6.93 -0.69 23.74
C GLN A 157 6.82 -2.07 23.12
N LYS A 158 7.62 -3.07 23.54
CA LYS A 158 7.53 -4.45 23.06
C LYS A 158 6.14 -5.04 23.26
N TYR A 159 5.59 -4.91 24.46
CA TYR A 159 4.24 -5.42 24.75
C TYR A 159 3.17 -4.67 23.95
N LEU A 160 3.32 -3.35 23.81
CA LEU A 160 2.39 -2.54 23.03
C LEU A 160 2.41 -2.90 21.56
N ILE A 161 3.61 -3.04 20.97
CA ILE A 161 3.80 -3.48 19.58
C ILE A 161 3.22 -4.88 19.37
N ALA A 162 3.49 -5.82 20.28
CA ALA A 162 2.94 -7.18 20.18
C ALA A 162 1.40 -7.17 20.21
N ASN A 163 0.79 -6.35 21.05
CA ASN A 163 -0.67 -6.18 21.08
C ASN A 163 -1.21 -5.58 19.77
N ARG A 164 -0.56 -4.55 19.24
CA ARG A 164 -0.96 -3.91 17.96
C ARG A 164 -0.84 -4.86 16.79
N VAL A 165 0.27 -5.61 16.70
CA VAL A 165 0.49 -6.62 15.65
C VAL A 165 -0.53 -7.75 15.76
N SER A 166 -0.82 -8.24 16.97
CA SER A 166 -1.86 -9.27 17.17
C SER A 166 -3.23 -8.75 16.74
N SER A 167 -3.60 -7.53 17.15
CA SER A 167 -4.84 -6.87 16.72
C SER A 167 -4.93 -6.72 15.22
N PHE A 168 -3.83 -6.35 14.55
CA PHE A 168 -3.75 -6.29 13.11
C PHE A 168 -4.13 -7.62 12.44
N PHE A 169 -3.54 -8.74 12.87
CA PHE A 169 -3.87 -10.06 12.30
C PHE A 169 -5.30 -10.51 12.58
N LYS A 170 -5.85 -10.19 13.76
CA LYS A 170 -7.27 -10.43 14.09
C LYS A 170 -8.19 -9.69 13.13
N LYS A 171 -7.90 -8.39 12.87
CA LYS A 171 -8.65 -7.58 11.91
C LYS A 171 -8.54 -8.11 10.48
N LEU A 172 -7.32 -8.50 10.04
CA LEU A 172 -7.14 -9.12 8.72
C LEU A 172 -7.98 -10.37 8.55
N ARG A 173 -8.01 -11.23 9.58
CA ARG A 173 -8.85 -12.44 9.57
C ARG A 173 -10.33 -12.10 9.46
N TRP A 174 -10.77 -11.09 10.19
CA TRP A 174 -12.16 -10.64 10.19
C TRP A 174 -12.61 -10.13 8.81
N ILE A 175 -11.80 -9.30 8.14
CA ILE A 175 -12.12 -8.77 6.81
C ILE A 175 -11.78 -9.73 5.65
N GLY A 176 -11.24 -10.91 5.95
CA GLY A 176 -10.87 -11.91 4.95
C GLY A 176 -9.65 -11.55 4.11
N PHE A 177 -8.72 -10.74 4.63
CA PHE A 177 -7.50 -10.34 3.93
C PHE A 177 -6.25 -11.02 4.51
N ASN A 178 -5.23 -11.19 3.68
CA ASN A 178 -3.86 -11.39 4.11
C ASN A 178 -2.98 -10.27 3.55
N HIS A 179 -1.92 -9.91 4.26
CA HIS A 179 -0.96 -8.89 3.83
C HIS A 179 -0.08 -9.39 2.68
N GLY A 180 0.38 -10.62 2.79
CA GLY A 180 1.24 -11.25 1.76
C GLY A 180 2.74 -11.01 1.93
N ASP A 181 3.16 -9.94 2.60
CA ASP A 181 4.57 -9.63 2.92
C ASP A 181 4.72 -8.93 4.28
N SER A 182 4.15 -9.51 5.35
CA SER A 182 4.18 -8.94 6.70
C SER A 182 5.52 -9.18 7.41
N LYS A 183 6.55 -8.43 7.05
CA LYS A 183 7.83 -8.36 7.76
C LYS A 183 7.92 -7.06 8.57
N SER A 184 8.75 -7.01 9.63
CA SER A 184 8.90 -5.83 10.50
C SER A 184 9.20 -4.54 9.73
N SER A 185 9.93 -4.64 8.62
CA SER A 185 10.23 -3.51 7.75
C SER A 185 9.02 -2.93 6.98
N ASN A 186 7.86 -3.58 7.02
CA ASN A 186 6.62 -3.11 6.38
C ASN A 186 5.61 -2.55 7.40
N PHE A 187 6.10 -2.21 8.60
CA PHE A 187 5.32 -1.58 9.65
C PHE A 187 6.09 -0.39 10.23
N ASN A 188 5.40 0.73 10.41
CA ASN A 188 5.88 1.87 11.18
C ASN A 188 5.18 1.91 12.53
N PHE A 189 5.91 2.38 13.54
CA PHE A 189 5.35 2.65 14.87
C PHE A 189 5.53 4.11 15.22
N HIS A 190 4.43 4.77 15.62
CA HIS A 190 4.42 6.17 16.01
C HIS A 190 3.33 6.43 17.06
N GLN A 191 3.70 7.06 18.17
CA GLN A 191 2.77 7.45 19.24
C GLN A 191 1.79 6.32 19.65
N GLY A 192 2.30 5.10 19.86
CA GLY A 192 1.49 3.95 20.28
C GLY A 192 0.61 3.35 19.17
N LYS A 193 0.73 3.83 17.94
CA LYS A 193 -0.05 3.38 16.78
C LYS A 193 0.85 2.60 15.81
N LEU A 194 0.30 1.51 15.26
CA LEU A 194 0.93 0.70 14.21
C LEU A 194 0.38 1.13 12.85
N PHE A 195 1.26 1.51 11.95
CA PHE A 195 0.95 1.80 10.55
C PHE A 195 1.49 0.69 9.67
N VAL A 196 0.70 0.29 8.68
CA VAL A 196 1.03 -0.82 7.79
C VAL A 196 1.17 -0.30 6.37
N PHE A 197 2.22 -0.75 5.67
CA PHE A 197 2.47 -0.36 4.28
C PHE A 197 2.94 -1.54 3.43
N ASP A 198 3.26 -1.28 2.14
CA ASP A 198 3.59 -2.29 1.14
C ASP A 198 2.45 -3.29 0.89
N LEU A 199 1.25 -2.75 0.60
CA LEU A 199 0.01 -3.51 0.46
C LEU A 199 -0.20 -4.11 -0.95
N ASP A 200 0.79 -4.03 -1.82
CA ASP A 200 0.71 -4.49 -3.21
C ASP A 200 0.62 -6.02 -3.39
N SER A 201 0.91 -6.74 -2.32
CA SER A 201 0.77 -8.20 -2.20
C SER A 201 -0.47 -8.63 -1.41
N ALA A 202 -1.23 -7.68 -0.86
CA ALA A 202 -2.43 -7.96 -0.08
C ALA A 202 -3.53 -8.58 -0.95
N LYS A 203 -4.22 -9.59 -0.41
CA LYS A 203 -5.27 -10.29 -1.16
C LYS A 203 -6.45 -10.62 -0.27
N ARG A 204 -7.66 -10.38 -0.79
CA ARG A 204 -8.89 -10.87 -0.18
C ARG A 204 -9.09 -12.35 -0.47
N ARG A 205 -9.60 -13.09 0.50
CA ARG A 205 -9.85 -14.54 0.44
C ARG A 205 -11.26 -14.83 0.96
N PHE A 206 -12.06 -15.48 0.16
CA PHE A 206 -13.46 -15.79 0.52
C PHE A 206 -13.57 -17.08 1.35
N LEU A 207 -12.61 -18.01 1.23
CA LEU A 207 -12.65 -19.29 1.93
C LEU A 207 -11.91 -19.20 3.27
N SER A 208 -12.60 -19.50 4.37
CA SER A 208 -12.09 -19.34 5.74
C SER A 208 -10.79 -20.12 6.01
N PHE A 209 -10.66 -21.36 5.50
CA PHE A 209 -9.43 -22.12 5.66
C PHE A 209 -8.24 -21.54 4.88
N ARG A 210 -8.49 -20.94 3.70
CA ARG A 210 -7.43 -20.30 2.92
C ARG A 210 -6.91 -19.03 3.59
N ILE A 211 -7.79 -18.23 4.19
CA ILE A 211 -7.35 -17.05 4.93
C ILE A 211 -6.57 -17.42 6.18
N LYS A 212 -7.02 -18.43 6.97
CA LYS A 212 -6.30 -18.94 8.14
C LYS A 212 -4.85 -19.30 7.79
N ASN A 213 -4.65 -20.12 6.76
CA ASN A 213 -3.32 -20.56 6.33
C ASN A 213 -2.43 -19.41 5.85
N LYS A 214 -3.00 -18.41 5.17
CA LYS A 214 -2.25 -17.23 4.70
C LYS A 214 -1.86 -16.32 5.86
N ILE A 215 -2.74 -16.09 6.82
CA ILE A 215 -2.44 -15.32 8.02
C ILE A 215 -1.36 -16.03 8.85
N LEU A 216 -1.41 -17.34 9.02
CA LEU A 216 -0.35 -18.08 9.69
C LEU A 216 1.02 -17.91 9.02
N ARG A 217 1.06 -17.88 7.69
CA ARG A 217 2.30 -17.59 6.95
C ARG A 217 2.79 -16.15 7.18
N ASP A 218 1.88 -15.20 7.20
CA ASP A 218 2.19 -13.80 7.47
C ASP A 218 2.69 -13.62 8.92
N GLN A 219 2.08 -14.29 9.90
CA GLN A 219 2.54 -14.32 11.29
C GLN A 219 3.94 -14.95 11.43
N LYS A 220 4.21 -16.07 10.74
CA LYS A 220 5.54 -16.66 10.72
C LYS A 220 6.58 -15.73 10.10
N ARG A 221 6.21 -14.97 9.07
CA ARG A 221 7.11 -14.02 8.41
C ARG A 221 7.49 -12.86 9.32
N ILE A 222 6.54 -12.26 10.03
CA ILE A 222 6.86 -11.18 10.97
C ILE A 222 7.71 -11.69 12.14
N LEU A 223 7.40 -12.86 12.69
CA LEU A 223 8.23 -13.49 13.74
C LEU A 223 9.67 -13.73 13.28
N LYS A 224 9.85 -14.17 12.03
CA LYS A 224 11.20 -14.37 11.45
C LYS A 224 11.92 -13.04 11.25
N SER A 225 11.22 -11.96 10.92
CA SER A 225 11.82 -10.65 10.67
C SER A 225 12.34 -9.95 11.93
N PHE A 226 11.85 -10.32 13.11
CA PHE A 226 12.40 -9.90 14.42
C PHE A 226 13.57 -10.78 14.91
N GLY A 227 14.27 -11.46 14.04
CA GLY A 227 15.23 -12.55 14.35
C GLY A 227 16.30 -12.28 15.41
N ARG A 228 16.76 -11.04 15.58
CA ARG A 228 17.73 -10.67 16.63
C ARG A 228 17.08 -10.19 17.94
N GLU A 229 15.83 -9.75 17.91
CA GLU A 229 15.08 -9.28 19.07
C GLU A 229 14.23 -10.42 19.65
N LYS A 230 14.89 -11.33 20.37
CA LYS A 230 14.22 -12.52 20.98
C LYS A 230 13.02 -12.12 21.84
N SER A 231 13.14 -11.07 22.65
CA SER A 231 12.07 -10.63 23.58
C SER A 231 10.82 -10.14 22.86
N THR A 232 10.94 -9.32 21.80
CA THR A 232 9.79 -8.91 20.99
C THR A 232 9.15 -10.10 20.29
N ARG A 233 9.96 -11.04 19.79
CA ARG A 233 9.48 -12.27 19.17
C ARG A 233 8.70 -13.14 20.17
N GLU A 234 9.18 -13.31 21.40
CA GLU A 234 8.51 -14.06 22.46
C GLU A 234 7.19 -13.41 22.88
N ALA A 235 7.16 -12.08 23.01
CA ALA A 235 5.94 -11.32 23.27
C ALA A 235 4.89 -11.54 22.16
N LEU A 236 5.30 -11.57 20.91
CA LEU A 236 4.43 -11.87 19.77
C LEU A 236 3.93 -13.30 19.76
N ILE A 237 4.79 -14.28 20.06
CA ILE A 237 4.39 -15.70 20.13
C ILE A 237 3.28 -15.89 21.15
N LYS A 238 3.45 -15.33 22.38
CA LYS A 238 2.43 -15.38 23.45
C LYS A 238 1.07 -14.77 23.03
N ARG A 239 1.03 -13.90 22.03
CA ARG A 239 -0.20 -13.22 21.57
C ARG A 239 -0.85 -13.89 20.35
N PHE A 240 -0.13 -14.75 19.65
CA PHE A 240 -0.68 -15.48 18.50
C PHE A 240 -1.36 -16.79 18.88
N HIS A 241 -1.08 -17.28 20.09
CA HIS A 241 -1.76 -18.42 20.72
C HIS A 241 -2.89 -17.94 21.62
#